data_b035329501b7f5d0947fa05b0ac65530
#
_entry.id   b035329501b7f5d0947fa05b0ac65530
#
_cell.length_a   1.000
_cell.length_b   1.000
_cell.length_c   1.000
_cell.angle_alpha   90.00
_cell.angle_beta   90.00
_cell.angle_gamma   90.00
#
_symmetry.space_group_name_H-M   'P 1'
#
loop_
_entity.id
_entity.type
_entity.pdbx_description
1 polymer ?
#
loop_
_entity_poly.entity_id
_entity_poly.type
_entity_poly.pdbx_seq_one_letter_code
_entity_poly.pdbx_strand_id
1 'polypeptide(L)'
;VVSGTTTIIDFVNQKVGSSLKASIDEYQKNKVDGNACCDYGYHGVVYDANDALFEEIEHMPEYGVTSLKLFMAYRGQPYHCDDDAVLKALQASKKSGVTIMVHAESADMIATLQKQVAASGVTGPIGHALSRPPVVEEEAVSRAAYLAELAAAPIYIVHVTAKGAMEVIRDRYEKGVAIFGETCTHYLTITTDALEKPGFEGAKAVCSPALRSQDHLDAMWEAVKKGWLNAISSDHCGFNYETHKHAGYGEGKTFADIPNGAPGLENRIPVVWTEGVEKGKISRKKFV
;
A
#
# COMPACT_ATOMS: atom_id res chain seq x y z
N VAL A 1 19.39 5.07 -6.60
CA VAL A 1 20.19 6.21 -7.09
C VAL A 1 20.37 6.15 -8.59
N VAL A 2 20.75 4.99 -9.16
CA VAL A 2 21.03 4.84 -10.61
C VAL A 2 19.83 5.24 -11.48
N SER A 3 18.62 4.98 -11.04
CA SER A 3 17.37 5.32 -11.76
C SER A 3 16.76 6.69 -11.40
N GLY A 4 17.53 7.54 -10.68
CA GLY A 4 17.10 8.89 -10.30
C GLY A 4 16.43 9.02 -8.92
N THR A 5 16.27 7.94 -8.17
CA THR A 5 15.76 7.99 -6.78
C THR A 5 16.89 8.46 -5.86
N THR A 6 16.75 9.63 -5.24
CA THR A 6 17.76 10.25 -4.37
C THR A 6 17.40 10.18 -2.89
N THR A 7 16.14 9.93 -2.58
CA THR A 7 15.64 9.81 -1.21
C THR A 7 14.68 8.63 -1.11
N ILE A 8 14.76 7.86 -0.06
CA ILE A 8 13.86 6.73 0.24
C ILE A 8 13.19 6.99 1.59
N ILE A 9 11.89 6.73 1.68
CA ILE A 9 11.18 6.66 2.95
C ILE A 9 10.77 5.20 3.12
N ASP A 10 11.44 4.49 4.02
CA ASP A 10 11.27 3.04 4.19
C ASP A 10 10.29 2.71 5.33
N PHE A 11 9.70 1.52 5.27
CA PHE A 11 8.74 1.05 6.27
C PHE A 11 9.44 0.29 7.39
N VAL A 12 9.34 0.80 8.62
CA VAL A 12 9.90 0.15 9.81
C VAL A 12 8.79 -0.52 10.60
N ASN A 13 8.82 -1.84 10.61
CA ASN A 13 7.82 -2.64 11.32
C ASN A 13 8.05 -2.58 12.84
N GLN A 14 7.01 -2.17 13.58
CA GLN A 14 7.00 -2.29 15.02
C GLN A 14 7.17 -3.76 15.43
N LYS A 15 8.02 -4.05 16.39
CA LYS A 15 8.05 -5.36 17.02
C LYS A 15 6.91 -5.47 18.03
N VAL A 16 6.13 -6.55 17.96
CA VAL A 16 5.04 -6.81 18.93
C VAL A 16 5.60 -6.78 20.35
N GLY A 17 4.94 -6.03 21.24
CA GLY A 17 5.38 -5.83 22.61
C GLY A 17 6.52 -4.82 22.80
N SER A 18 6.90 -4.11 21.74
CA SER A 18 7.93 -3.05 21.79
C SER A 18 7.35 -1.70 21.38
N SER A 19 7.98 -0.61 21.79
CA SER A 19 7.64 0.72 21.26
C SER A 19 8.05 0.84 19.80
N LEU A 20 7.36 1.70 19.05
CA LEU A 20 7.70 1.98 17.67
C LEU A 20 9.08 2.66 17.57
N LYS A 21 9.38 3.57 18.51
CA LYS A 21 10.70 4.22 18.61
C LYS A 21 11.83 3.20 18.76
N ALA A 22 11.69 2.24 19.68
CA ALA A 22 12.70 1.22 19.87
C ALA A 22 12.92 0.37 18.60
N SER A 23 11.85 0.08 17.87
CA SER A 23 11.91 -0.64 16.60
C SER A 23 12.64 0.17 15.52
N ILE A 24 12.42 1.49 15.47
CA ILE A 24 13.09 2.41 14.56
C ILE A 24 14.58 2.53 14.90
N ASP A 25 14.93 2.72 16.19
CA ASP A 25 16.33 2.80 16.63
C ASP A 25 17.11 1.53 16.28
N GLU A 26 16.48 0.37 16.47
CA GLU A 26 17.08 -0.91 16.09
C GLU A 26 17.24 -1.05 14.58
N TYR A 27 16.23 -0.65 13.80
CA TYR A 27 16.28 -0.68 12.34
C TYR A 27 17.38 0.24 11.82
N GLN A 28 17.44 1.47 12.32
CA GLN A 28 18.50 2.43 12.01
C GLN A 28 19.88 1.81 12.21
N LYS A 29 20.14 1.30 13.41
CA LYS A 29 21.43 0.71 13.78
C LYS A 29 21.80 -0.51 12.95
N ASN A 30 20.85 -1.41 12.68
CA ASN A 30 21.15 -2.73 12.11
C ASN A 30 21.06 -2.76 10.58
N LYS A 31 20.32 -1.84 9.96
CA LYS A 31 20.03 -1.87 8.51
C LYS A 31 20.56 -0.65 7.76
N VAL A 32 20.57 0.52 8.40
CA VAL A 32 20.77 1.79 7.72
C VAL A 32 22.16 2.35 7.97
N ASP A 33 22.62 2.36 9.22
CA ASP A 33 23.92 2.90 9.59
C ASP A 33 25.07 2.20 8.85
N GLY A 34 25.82 2.99 8.09
CA GLY A 34 26.93 2.50 7.26
C GLY A 34 26.51 1.81 5.95
N ASN A 35 25.20 1.64 5.68
CA ASN A 35 24.70 0.98 4.47
C ASN A 35 23.94 1.92 3.54
N ALA A 36 23.35 3.00 4.06
CA ALA A 36 22.57 3.94 3.25
C ALA A 36 23.48 4.65 2.23
N CYS A 37 23.05 4.64 0.96
CA CYS A 37 23.75 5.30 -0.15
C CYS A 37 22.95 6.48 -0.74
N CYS A 38 21.84 6.85 -0.13
CA CYS A 38 20.98 7.99 -0.48
C CYS A 38 20.36 8.57 0.79
N ASP A 39 19.67 9.70 0.67
CA ASP A 39 18.89 10.25 1.75
C ASP A 39 17.73 9.31 2.11
N TYR A 40 17.37 9.28 3.39
CA TYR A 40 16.32 8.37 3.86
C TYR A 40 15.48 8.99 4.99
N GLY A 41 14.29 8.44 5.13
CA GLY A 41 13.37 8.65 6.24
C GLY A 41 12.60 7.38 6.53
N TYR A 42 11.65 7.45 7.47
CA TYR A 42 10.88 6.28 7.89
C TYR A 42 9.39 6.56 7.94
N HIS A 43 8.62 5.59 7.47
CA HIS A 43 7.25 5.36 7.87
C HIS A 43 7.24 4.31 8.97
N GLY A 44 6.68 4.60 10.13
CA GLY A 44 6.45 3.57 11.14
C GLY A 44 5.29 2.66 10.74
N VAL A 45 5.41 1.35 10.96
CA VAL A 45 4.33 0.37 10.69
C VAL A 45 3.80 -0.18 12.00
N VAL A 46 2.51 -0.06 12.22
CA VAL A 46 1.84 -0.52 13.43
C VAL A 46 1.60 -2.03 13.39
N TYR A 47 2.13 -2.74 14.39
CA TYR A 47 1.93 -4.18 14.58
C TYR A 47 1.24 -4.51 15.91
N ASP A 48 1.21 -3.55 16.83
CA ASP A 48 0.61 -3.71 18.14
C ASP A 48 -0.12 -2.42 18.51
N ALA A 49 -1.37 -2.32 18.06
CA ALA A 49 -2.23 -1.15 18.26
C ALA A 49 -2.79 -1.16 19.69
N ASN A 50 -2.06 -0.58 20.62
CA ASN A 50 -2.42 -0.47 22.03
C ASN A 50 -2.34 0.97 22.53
N ASP A 51 -2.79 1.23 23.76
CA ASP A 51 -2.85 2.58 24.31
C ASP A 51 -1.46 3.25 24.38
N ALA A 52 -0.41 2.48 24.67
CA ALA A 52 0.96 3.01 24.70
C ALA A 52 1.43 3.49 23.32
N LEU A 53 1.04 2.78 22.24
CA LEU A 53 1.32 3.23 20.88
C LEU A 53 0.59 4.55 20.58
N PHE A 54 -0.69 4.67 20.95
CA PHE A 54 -1.45 5.89 20.67
C PHE A 54 -0.88 7.11 21.41
N GLU A 55 -0.35 6.94 22.61
CA GLU A 55 0.40 7.98 23.33
C GLU A 55 1.73 8.28 22.59
N GLU A 56 2.44 7.26 22.12
CA GLU A 56 3.71 7.42 21.40
C GLU A 56 3.55 8.20 20.09
N ILE A 57 2.41 8.10 19.38
CA ILE A 57 2.11 8.86 18.16
C ILE A 57 2.29 10.37 18.37
N GLU A 58 1.97 10.89 19.55
CA GLU A 58 2.09 12.31 19.85
C GLU A 58 3.57 12.78 19.84
N HIS A 59 4.51 11.87 20.06
CA HIS A 59 5.96 12.14 20.12
C HIS A 59 6.74 11.74 18.89
N MET A 60 6.13 11.04 17.93
CA MET A 60 6.83 10.55 16.74
C MET A 60 7.55 11.63 15.90
N PRO A 61 7.03 12.88 15.77
CA PRO A 61 7.76 13.93 15.07
C PRO A 61 9.11 14.30 15.71
N GLU A 62 9.24 14.13 17.03
CA GLU A 62 10.51 14.37 17.75
C GLU A 62 11.61 13.38 17.34
N TYR A 63 11.21 12.22 16.80
CA TYR A 63 12.10 11.17 16.29
C TYR A 63 12.30 11.24 14.77
N GLY A 64 11.79 12.31 14.12
CA GLY A 64 11.86 12.48 12.67
C GLY A 64 10.90 11.60 11.88
N VAL A 65 9.93 10.96 12.55
CA VAL A 65 8.91 10.11 11.89
C VAL A 65 7.58 10.85 11.86
N THR A 66 7.12 11.19 10.66
CA THR A 66 5.94 12.03 10.44
C THR A 66 4.75 11.29 9.82
N SER A 67 4.86 9.97 9.69
CA SER A 67 3.81 9.13 9.09
C SER A 67 3.84 7.72 9.65
N LEU A 68 2.63 7.16 9.84
CA LEU A 68 2.44 5.81 10.35
C LEU A 68 1.51 5.02 9.43
N LYS A 69 1.90 3.78 9.13
CA LYS A 69 1.16 2.83 8.29
C LYS A 69 0.36 1.86 9.13
N LEU A 70 -0.93 1.75 8.82
CA LEU A 70 -1.87 0.79 9.38
C LEU A 70 -2.45 -0.09 8.25
N PHE A 71 -2.82 -1.32 8.57
CA PHE A 71 -3.42 -2.26 7.62
C PHE A 71 -4.86 -2.59 8.00
N MET A 72 -5.82 -2.19 7.18
CA MET A 72 -7.23 -2.58 7.30
C MET A 72 -7.50 -3.96 6.68
N ALA A 73 -6.48 -4.56 6.06
CA ALA A 73 -6.48 -5.88 5.44
C ALA A 73 -5.85 -6.94 6.37
N TYR A 74 -5.71 -8.18 5.86
CA TYR A 74 -4.96 -9.27 6.51
C TYR A 74 -5.53 -9.74 7.84
N ARG A 75 -6.83 -10.01 7.88
CA ARG A 75 -7.52 -10.55 9.06
C ARG A 75 -6.75 -11.71 9.71
N GLY A 76 -6.57 -11.63 11.02
CA GLY A 76 -5.86 -12.65 11.81
C GLY A 76 -4.34 -12.49 11.84
N GLN A 77 -3.79 -11.53 11.11
CA GLN A 77 -2.37 -11.17 11.25
C GLN A 77 -2.18 -10.13 12.37
N PRO A 78 -1.03 -10.12 13.05
CA PRO A 78 -0.79 -9.21 14.17
C PRO A 78 -0.84 -7.73 13.78
N TYR A 79 -0.58 -7.41 12.53
CA TYR A 79 -0.61 -6.03 12.00
C TYR A 79 -1.99 -5.63 11.44
N HIS A 80 -3.03 -6.47 11.54
CA HIS A 80 -4.38 -6.07 11.17
C HIS A 80 -4.92 -5.05 12.17
N CYS A 81 -5.32 -3.89 11.68
CA CYS A 81 -5.95 -2.82 12.45
C CYS A 81 -7.45 -2.78 12.14
N ASP A 82 -8.27 -2.88 13.17
CA ASP A 82 -9.71 -2.67 13.07
C ASP A 82 -10.06 -1.17 13.09
N ASP A 83 -11.36 -0.87 13.00
CA ASP A 83 -11.84 0.51 12.96
C ASP A 83 -11.55 1.27 14.26
N ASP A 84 -11.52 0.60 15.43
CA ASP A 84 -11.15 1.22 16.70
C ASP A 84 -9.70 1.68 16.69
N ALA A 85 -8.78 0.82 16.24
CA ALA A 85 -7.35 1.12 16.13
C ALA A 85 -7.10 2.28 15.13
N VAL A 86 -7.74 2.25 13.96
CA VAL A 86 -7.60 3.30 12.95
C VAL A 86 -8.14 4.63 13.48
N LEU A 87 -9.31 4.64 14.13
CA LEU A 87 -9.90 5.85 14.70
C LEU A 87 -9.03 6.46 15.81
N LYS A 88 -8.53 5.64 16.74
CA LYS A 88 -7.65 6.10 17.82
C LYS A 88 -6.33 6.65 17.27
N ALA A 89 -5.73 5.99 16.29
CA ALA A 89 -4.53 6.49 15.63
C ALA A 89 -4.77 7.86 14.96
N LEU A 90 -5.89 8.04 14.25
CA LEU A 90 -6.28 9.32 13.66
C LEU A 90 -6.50 10.42 14.73
N GLN A 91 -7.13 10.09 15.85
CA GLN A 91 -7.34 11.04 16.94
C GLN A 91 -6.02 11.47 17.60
N ALA A 92 -5.09 10.53 17.81
CA ALA A 92 -3.75 10.82 18.32
C ALA A 92 -2.94 11.66 17.31
N SER A 93 -3.01 11.33 16.03
CA SER A 93 -2.29 12.05 14.96
C SER A 93 -2.74 13.49 14.79
N LYS A 94 -3.99 13.81 15.10
CA LYS A 94 -4.50 15.19 15.06
C LYS A 94 -3.71 16.15 15.93
N LYS A 95 -3.16 15.69 17.06
CA LYS A 95 -2.38 16.52 17.99
C LYS A 95 -0.94 16.68 17.52
N SER A 96 -0.35 15.64 16.97
CA SER A 96 1.07 15.62 16.59
C SER A 96 1.34 16.08 15.15
N GLY A 97 0.33 16.04 14.27
CA GLY A 97 0.50 16.26 12.85
C GLY A 97 1.10 15.06 12.10
N VAL A 98 1.24 13.91 12.75
CA VAL A 98 1.64 12.65 12.08
C VAL A 98 0.58 12.24 11.10
N THR A 99 0.95 11.87 9.88
CA THR A 99 0.01 11.41 8.85
C THR A 99 -0.27 9.92 9.03
N ILE A 100 -1.52 9.55 9.20
CA ILE A 100 -1.94 8.15 9.21
C ILE A 100 -2.12 7.69 7.76
N MET A 101 -1.39 6.63 7.40
CA MET A 101 -1.42 5.97 6.10
C MET A 101 -2.11 4.62 6.24
N VAL A 102 -3.03 4.28 5.35
CA VAL A 102 -3.76 3.01 5.43
C VAL A 102 -3.64 2.18 4.16
N HIS A 103 -3.35 0.89 4.33
CA HIS A 103 -3.65 -0.12 3.33
C HIS A 103 -5.14 -0.43 3.45
N ALA A 104 -5.93 0.07 2.52
CA ALA A 104 -7.38 0.04 2.59
C ALA A 104 -7.94 -1.07 1.68
N GLU A 105 -7.99 -2.29 2.20
CA GLU A 105 -8.77 -3.40 1.66
C GLU A 105 -9.59 -4.06 2.77
N SER A 106 -10.81 -4.50 2.47
CA SER A 106 -11.71 -5.11 3.46
C SER A 106 -11.24 -6.51 3.84
N ALA A 107 -10.68 -6.64 5.04
CA ALA A 107 -10.11 -7.89 5.56
C ALA A 107 -11.13 -9.04 5.58
N ASP A 108 -12.36 -8.77 5.99
CA ASP A 108 -13.41 -9.77 6.14
C ASP A 108 -13.93 -10.27 4.79
N MET A 109 -14.14 -9.35 3.84
CA MET A 109 -14.55 -9.72 2.47
C MET A 109 -13.47 -10.57 1.81
N ILE A 110 -12.20 -10.17 1.90
CA ILE A 110 -11.08 -10.91 1.32
C ILE A 110 -10.96 -12.29 1.96
N ALA A 111 -11.02 -12.40 3.27
CA ALA A 111 -10.92 -13.69 3.97
C ALA A 111 -12.02 -14.68 3.53
N THR A 112 -13.22 -14.17 3.25
CA THR A 112 -14.33 -14.96 2.71
C THR A 112 -14.08 -15.36 1.27
N LEU A 113 -13.72 -14.39 0.41
CA LEU A 113 -13.51 -14.62 -1.02
C LEU A 113 -12.32 -15.53 -1.30
N GLN A 114 -11.23 -15.43 -0.55
CA GLN A 114 -10.09 -16.35 -0.67
C GLN A 114 -10.51 -17.81 -0.49
N LYS A 115 -11.33 -18.10 0.52
CA LYS A 115 -11.86 -19.45 0.75
C LYS A 115 -12.77 -19.91 -0.40
N GLN A 116 -13.65 -19.04 -0.88
CA GLN A 116 -14.57 -19.35 -1.97
C GLN A 116 -13.84 -19.62 -3.29
N VAL A 117 -12.86 -18.76 -3.64
CA VAL A 117 -12.06 -18.91 -4.86
C VAL A 117 -11.21 -20.18 -4.80
N ALA A 118 -10.56 -20.48 -3.67
CA ALA A 118 -9.82 -21.72 -3.51
C ALA A 118 -10.73 -22.96 -3.62
N ALA A 119 -11.92 -22.92 -3.00
CA ALA A 119 -12.91 -24.01 -3.05
C ALA A 119 -13.47 -24.22 -4.49
N SER A 120 -13.44 -23.21 -5.35
CA SER A 120 -13.85 -23.35 -6.76
C SER A 120 -12.80 -24.07 -7.64
N GLY A 121 -11.65 -24.45 -7.07
CA GLY A 121 -10.56 -25.12 -7.77
C GLY A 121 -9.53 -24.18 -8.40
N VAL A 122 -9.66 -22.87 -8.22
CA VAL A 122 -8.67 -21.89 -8.68
C VAL A 122 -7.52 -21.85 -7.68
N THR A 123 -6.36 -22.36 -8.04
CA THR A 123 -5.16 -22.40 -7.18
C THR A 123 -4.05 -21.47 -7.67
N GLY A 124 -4.02 -21.13 -8.96
CA GLY A 124 -2.99 -20.30 -9.59
C GLY A 124 -3.06 -18.81 -9.21
N PRO A 125 -2.06 -18.02 -9.64
CA PRO A 125 -1.90 -16.61 -9.27
C PRO A 125 -3.11 -15.71 -9.55
N ILE A 126 -3.91 -16.01 -10.59
CA ILE A 126 -5.14 -15.24 -10.89
C ILE A 126 -6.15 -15.28 -9.74
N GLY A 127 -6.16 -16.32 -8.91
CA GLY A 127 -7.01 -16.42 -7.72
C GLY A 127 -6.78 -15.25 -6.74
N HIS A 128 -5.60 -14.67 -6.75
CA HIS A 128 -5.30 -13.48 -5.94
C HIS A 128 -6.21 -12.29 -6.34
N ALA A 129 -6.32 -11.98 -7.64
CA ALA A 129 -7.20 -10.91 -8.10
C ALA A 129 -8.69 -11.26 -7.96
N LEU A 130 -9.08 -12.51 -8.22
CA LEU A 130 -10.47 -12.97 -8.06
C LEU A 130 -10.95 -12.87 -6.60
N SER A 131 -10.06 -13.06 -5.63
CA SER A 131 -10.37 -12.92 -4.21
C SER A 131 -10.27 -11.49 -3.68
N ARG A 132 -9.81 -10.55 -4.51
CA ARG A 132 -9.63 -9.13 -4.18
C ARG A 132 -10.27 -8.24 -5.26
N PRO A 133 -11.59 -8.38 -5.53
CA PRO A 133 -12.25 -7.54 -6.52
C PRO A 133 -12.18 -6.05 -6.11
N PRO A 134 -12.31 -5.11 -7.07
CA PRO A 134 -12.19 -3.68 -6.80
C PRO A 134 -13.04 -3.16 -5.63
N VAL A 135 -14.22 -3.74 -5.44
CA VAL A 135 -15.16 -3.32 -4.38
C VAL A 135 -14.62 -3.50 -2.96
N VAL A 136 -13.67 -4.42 -2.72
CA VAL A 136 -13.09 -4.61 -1.37
C VAL A 136 -12.14 -3.46 -1.00
N GLU A 137 -11.54 -2.82 -2.00
CA GLU A 137 -10.73 -1.61 -1.85
C GLU A 137 -11.63 -0.38 -1.70
N GLU A 138 -12.64 -0.24 -2.55
CA GLU A 138 -13.61 0.86 -2.52
C GLU A 138 -14.34 0.97 -1.17
N GLU A 139 -14.82 -0.16 -0.61
CA GLU A 139 -15.45 -0.22 0.71
C GLU A 139 -14.50 0.26 1.79
N ALA A 140 -13.27 -0.29 1.83
CA ALA A 140 -12.30 0.05 2.86
C ALA A 140 -11.83 1.51 2.78
N VAL A 141 -11.63 2.05 1.58
CA VAL A 141 -11.33 3.48 1.37
C VAL A 141 -12.48 4.37 1.83
N SER A 142 -13.72 3.97 1.53
CA SER A 142 -14.91 4.71 1.99
C SER A 142 -14.99 4.73 3.53
N ARG A 143 -14.78 3.60 4.17
CA ARG A 143 -14.76 3.46 5.63
C ARG A 143 -13.63 4.26 6.26
N ALA A 144 -12.42 4.19 5.72
CA ALA A 144 -11.28 4.99 6.17
C ALA A 144 -11.55 6.50 6.08
N ALA A 145 -12.21 6.95 5.01
CA ALA A 145 -12.58 8.35 4.83
C ALA A 145 -13.59 8.83 5.89
N TYR A 146 -14.57 7.99 6.27
CA TYR A 146 -15.51 8.32 7.35
C TYR A 146 -14.82 8.37 8.72
N LEU A 147 -13.87 7.47 8.98
CA LEU A 147 -13.08 7.49 10.22
C LEU A 147 -12.24 8.77 10.31
N ALA A 148 -11.62 9.20 9.21
CA ALA A 148 -10.89 10.45 9.13
C ALA A 148 -11.76 11.69 9.34
N GLU A 149 -12.96 11.71 8.74
CA GLU A 149 -13.95 12.76 8.94
C GLU A 149 -14.39 12.84 10.42
N LEU A 150 -14.71 11.70 11.04
CA LEU A 150 -15.09 11.61 12.44
C LEU A 150 -13.96 12.08 13.38
N ALA A 151 -12.73 11.70 13.11
CA ALA A 151 -11.56 12.14 13.86
C ALA A 151 -11.21 13.61 13.61
N ALA A 152 -11.70 14.19 12.52
CA ALA A 152 -11.28 15.49 11.97
C ALA A 152 -9.74 15.55 11.82
N ALA A 153 -9.14 14.50 11.26
CA ALA A 153 -7.71 14.32 11.05
C ALA A 153 -7.42 13.92 9.59
N PRO A 154 -6.27 14.32 9.03
CA PRO A 154 -5.89 13.90 7.68
C PRO A 154 -5.61 12.39 7.61
N ILE A 155 -5.93 11.80 6.45
CA ILE A 155 -5.63 10.40 6.15
C ILE A 155 -5.00 10.28 4.77
N TYR A 156 -4.08 9.32 4.63
CA TYR A 156 -3.40 9.00 3.37
C TYR A 156 -3.69 7.57 2.94
N ILE A 157 -4.28 7.41 1.77
CA ILE A 157 -4.58 6.11 1.18
C ILE A 157 -3.41 5.71 0.29
N VAL A 158 -2.67 4.67 0.67
CA VAL A 158 -1.52 4.21 -0.11
C VAL A 158 -1.97 3.33 -1.29
N HIS A 159 -1.16 3.23 -2.34
CA HIS A 159 -1.26 2.28 -3.47
C HIS A 159 -2.69 2.06 -4.01
N VAL A 160 -3.44 3.12 -4.28
CA VAL A 160 -4.80 3.05 -4.85
C VAL A 160 -4.77 2.40 -6.23
N THR A 161 -5.68 1.44 -6.47
CA THR A 161 -5.75 0.68 -7.72
C THR A 161 -7.13 0.70 -8.36
N ALA A 162 -8.18 0.74 -7.56
CA ALA A 162 -9.55 0.64 -8.03
C ALA A 162 -10.12 2.02 -8.38
N LYS A 163 -10.80 2.10 -9.52
CA LYS A 163 -11.48 3.33 -9.97
C LYS A 163 -12.47 3.83 -8.92
N GLY A 164 -13.30 2.96 -8.34
CA GLY A 164 -14.27 3.36 -7.31
C GLY A 164 -13.60 3.88 -6.03
N ALA A 165 -12.46 3.29 -5.62
CA ALA A 165 -11.69 3.79 -4.48
C ALA A 165 -11.14 5.22 -4.74
N MET A 166 -10.62 5.47 -5.93
CA MET A 166 -10.17 6.81 -6.35
C MET A 166 -11.34 7.81 -6.39
N GLU A 167 -12.52 7.39 -6.88
CA GLU A 167 -13.71 8.23 -6.91
C GLU A 167 -14.16 8.62 -5.49
N VAL A 168 -14.07 7.70 -4.52
CA VAL A 168 -14.31 8.02 -3.10
C VAL A 168 -13.33 9.07 -2.60
N ILE A 169 -12.03 8.93 -2.87
CA ILE A 169 -11.01 9.91 -2.46
C ILE A 169 -11.35 11.29 -3.03
N ARG A 170 -11.62 11.39 -4.33
CA ARG A 170 -12.01 12.64 -4.99
C ARG A 170 -13.25 13.26 -4.34
N ASP A 171 -14.32 12.49 -4.21
CA ASP A 171 -15.60 12.99 -3.71
C ASP A 171 -15.51 13.47 -2.25
N ARG A 172 -14.69 12.82 -1.43
CA ARG A 172 -14.44 13.23 -0.05
C ARG A 172 -13.54 14.46 0.04
N TYR A 173 -12.50 14.51 -0.77
CA TYR A 173 -11.64 15.68 -0.86
C TYR A 173 -12.44 16.94 -1.30
N GLU A 174 -13.30 16.81 -2.31
CA GLU A 174 -14.17 17.90 -2.79
C GLU A 174 -15.18 18.37 -1.73
N LYS A 175 -15.54 17.50 -0.77
CA LYS A 175 -16.37 17.83 0.40
C LYS A 175 -15.58 18.40 1.57
N GLY A 176 -14.28 18.59 1.43
CA GLY A 176 -13.42 19.21 2.45
C GLY A 176 -12.83 18.23 3.46
N VAL A 177 -12.94 16.91 3.25
CA VAL A 177 -12.23 15.91 4.06
C VAL A 177 -10.75 15.95 3.67
N ALA A 178 -9.86 15.99 4.66
CA ALA A 178 -8.41 15.97 4.43
C ALA A 178 -7.94 14.53 4.10
N ILE A 179 -8.31 14.06 2.91
CA ILE A 179 -7.96 12.75 2.38
C ILE A 179 -7.02 12.91 1.19
N PHE A 180 -5.93 12.15 1.20
CA PHE A 180 -4.91 12.13 0.17
C PHE A 180 -4.67 10.70 -0.27
N GLY A 181 -4.03 10.51 -1.42
CA GLY A 181 -3.73 9.16 -1.90
C GLY A 181 -2.61 9.11 -2.94
N GLU A 182 -2.09 7.93 -3.12
CA GLU A 182 -1.09 7.62 -4.14
C GLU A 182 -1.46 6.36 -4.90
N THR A 183 -0.90 6.23 -6.10
CA THR A 183 -0.88 4.97 -6.84
C THR A 183 0.57 4.54 -7.07
N CYS A 184 0.77 3.33 -7.62
CA CYS A 184 2.10 2.82 -7.90
C CYS A 184 2.31 2.60 -9.39
N THR A 185 3.57 2.54 -9.80
CA THR A 185 3.96 2.37 -11.21
C THR A 185 3.30 1.16 -11.85
N HIS A 186 3.23 0.02 -11.13
CA HIS A 186 2.62 -1.21 -11.65
C HIS A 186 1.11 -1.09 -11.85
N TYR A 187 0.39 -0.30 -11.04
CA TYR A 187 -1.05 -0.03 -11.22
C TYR A 187 -1.36 0.97 -12.33
N LEU A 188 -0.35 1.56 -12.91
CA LEU A 188 -0.44 2.42 -14.09
C LEU A 188 -0.10 1.71 -15.39
N THR A 189 0.52 0.51 -15.33
CA THR A 189 1.17 -0.11 -16.49
C THR A 189 0.93 -1.60 -16.67
N ILE A 190 0.49 -2.33 -15.63
CA ILE A 190 0.36 -3.78 -15.66
C ILE A 190 -1.08 -4.18 -15.33
N THR A 191 -1.74 -4.91 -16.26
CA THR A 191 -3.10 -5.42 -16.05
C THR A 191 -3.11 -6.78 -15.34
N THR A 192 -4.30 -7.21 -14.90
CA THR A 192 -4.57 -8.55 -14.36
C THR A 192 -4.09 -9.69 -15.25
N ASP A 193 -3.98 -9.48 -16.57
CA ASP A 193 -3.50 -10.49 -17.52
C ASP A 193 -2.10 -11.02 -17.16
N ALA A 194 -1.32 -10.20 -16.46
CA ALA A 194 -0.01 -10.62 -15.97
C ALA A 194 -0.07 -11.78 -14.98
N LEU A 195 -1.20 -11.97 -14.28
CA LEU A 195 -1.42 -13.07 -13.33
C LEU A 195 -1.74 -14.40 -14.04
N GLU A 196 -2.16 -14.35 -15.31
CA GLU A 196 -2.53 -15.53 -16.12
C GLU A 196 -1.39 -16.07 -16.98
N LYS A 197 -0.18 -15.52 -16.84
CA LYS A 197 0.99 -16.01 -17.58
C LYS A 197 1.22 -17.50 -17.33
N PRO A 198 1.59 -18.27 -18.38
CA PRO A 198 1.73 -19.73 -18.30
C PRO A 198 2.80 -20.18 -17.30
N GLY A 199 2.71 -21.42 -16.89
CA GLY A 199 3.54 -21.96 -15.82
C GLY A 199 3.18 -21.31 -14.47
N PHE A 200 4.12 -20.84 -13.73
CA PHE A 200 3.88 -20.10 -12.49
C PHE A 200 4.36 -18.63 -12.60
N GLU A 201 4.64 -18.17 -13.82
CA GLU A 201 5.17 -16.83 -14.10
C GLU A 201 4.26 -15.71 -13.59
N GLY A 202 2.94 -15.93 -13.56
CA GLY A 202 1.98 -14.99 -12.98
C GLY A 202 2.24 -14.64 -11.50
N ALA A 203 2.91 -15.51 -10.75
CA ALA A 203 3.26 -15.24 -9.35
C ALA A 203 4.17 -14.03 -9.17
N LYS A 204 4.97 -13.68 -10.19
CA LYS A 204 5.82 -12.49 -10.19
C LYS A 204 5.00 -11.20 -10.05
N ALA A 205 3.75 -11.21 -10.51
CA ALA A 205 2.83 -10.07 -10.52
C ALA A 205 1.86 -10.05 -9.33
N VAL A 206 1.94 -11.01 -8.42
CA VAL A 206 1.11 -11.03 -7.20
C VAL A 206 1.59 -9.96 -6.23
N CYS A 207 0.74 -8.94 -6.03
CA CYS A 207 0.92 -7.83 -5.08
C CYS A 207 -0.43 -7.42 -4.50
N SER A 208 -0.46 -6.71 -3.39
CA SER A 208 -1.70 -6.25 -2.74
C SER A 208 -1.68 -4.73 -2.54
N PRO A 209 -2.75 -4.05 -3.00
CA PRO A 209 -3.93 -4.58 -3.71
C PRO A 209 -3.60 -5.30 -5.03
N ALA A 210 -4.55 -6.10 -5.52
CA ALA A 210 -4.32 -6.86 -6.75
C ALA A 210 -4.28 -5.95 -7.99
N LEU A 211 -3.59 -6.40 -9.05
CA LEU A 211 -3.64 -5.75 -10.37
C LEU A 211 -5.07 -5.72 -10.91
N ARG A 212 -5.38 -4.73 -11.73
CA ARG A 212 -6.72 -4.45 -12.26
C ARG A 212 -6.77 -4.54 -13.78
N SER A 213 -7.98 -4.47 -14.35
CA SER A 213 -8.21 -4.31 -15.79
C SER A 213 -7.84 -2.91 -16.29
N GLN A 214 -7.71 -2.74 -17.59
CA GLN A 214 -7.22 -1.53 -18.25
C GLN A 214 -8.02 -0.26 -17.87
N ASP A 215 -9.33 -0.37 -17.68
CA ASP A 215 -10.19 0.75 -17.31
C ASP A 215 -9.85 1.37 -15.94
N HIS A 216 -9.36 0.55 -15.00
CA HIS A 216 -8.82 1.04 -13.74
C HIS A 216 -7.48 1.75 -13.92
N LEU A 217 -6.59 1.22 -14.75
CA LEU A 217 -5.31 1.87 -15.05
C LEU A 217 -5.53 3.24 -15.69
N ASP A 218 -6.46 3.33 -16.63
CA ASP A 218 -6.82 4.60 -17.30
C ASP A 218 -7.38 5.61 -16.28
N ALA A 219 -8.20 5.15 -15.33
CA ALA A 219 -8.70 5.99 -14.24
C ALA A 219 -7.57 6.49 -13.32
N MET A 220 -6.57 5.65 -13.00
CA MET A 220 -5.40 6.08 -12.21
C MET A 220 -4.57 7.14 -12.94
N TRP A 221 -4.33 6.98 -14.24
CA TRP A 221 -3.65 8.01 -15.04
C TRP A 221 -4.41 9.34 -15.05
N GLU A 222 -5.74 9.30 -15.20
CA GLU A 222 -6.56 10.52 -15.14
C GLU A 222 -6.52 11.16 -13.75
N ALA A 223 -6.56 10.35 -12.69
CA ALA A 223 -6.46 10.82 -11.32
C ALA A 223 -5.12 11.51 -11.01
N VAL A 224 -4.01 10.94 -11.48
CA VAL A 224 -2.68 11.58 -11.39
C VAL A 224 -2.67 12.89 -12.17
N LYS A 225 -3.18 12.89 -13.39
CA LYS A 225 -3.26 14.10 -14.24
C LYS A 225 -4.07 15.23 -13.60
N LYS A 226 -5.21 14.90 -12.99
CA LYS A 226 -6.10 15.86 -12.31
C LYS A 226 -5.59 16.28 -10.92
N GLY A 227 -4.70 15.51 -10.30
CA GLY A 227 -4.21 15.74 -8.95
C GLY A 227 -5.14 15.20 -7.86
N TRP A 228 -6.06 14.31 -8.21
CA TRP A 228 -6.85 13.57 -7.23
C TRP A 228 -6.02 12.54 -6.47
N LEU A 229 -4.98 12.00 -7.13
CA LEU A 229 -3.88 11.30 -6.49
C LEU A 229 -2.64 12.18 -6.47
N ASN A 230 -1.95 12.20 -5.35
CA ASN A 230 -0.94 13.19 -5.01
C ASN A 230 0.49 12.74 -5.36
N ALA A 231 0.71 11.42 -5.45
CA ALA A 231 2.03 10.85 -5.72
C ALA A 231 1.92 9.55 -6.53
N ILE A 232 3.05 9.17 -7.14
CA ILE A 232 3.29 7.84 -7.70
C ILE A 232 4.46 7.23 -6.91
N SER A 233 4.16 6.23 -6.10
CA SER A 233 5.13 5.50 -5.29
C SER A 233 5.63 4.22 -5.97
N SER A 234 6.55 3.52 -5.32
CA SER A 234 7.06 2.24 -5.81
C SER A 234 6.38 1.05 -5.14
N ASP A 235 5.97 1.19 -3.90
CA ASP A 235 5.56 0.08 -3.02
C ASP A 235 6.52 -1.13 -3.18
N HIS A 236 7.84 -0.84 -3.16
CA HIS A 236 8.87 -1.84 -3.43
C HIS A 236 8.89 -2.90 -2.35
N CYS A 237 8.42 -4.09 -2.70
CA CYS A 237 8.47 -5.27 -1.86
C CYS A 237 8.92 -6.47 -2.70
N GLY A 238 10.23 -6.53 -2.96
CA GLY A 238 10.84 -7.52 -3.84
C GLY A 238 10.96 -8.89 -3.18
N PHE A 239 10.35 -9.92 -3.79
CA PHE A 239 10.53 -11.31 -3.42
C PHE A 239 11.31 -12.04 -4.52
N ASN A 240 12.27 -12.88 -4.11
CA ASN A 240 12.92 -13.78 -5.05
C ASN A 240 11.89 -14.78 -5.60
N TYR A 241 11.88 -14.95 -6.91
CA TYR A 241 10.88 -15.79 -7.58
C TYR A 241 11.00 -17.25 -7.15
N GLU A 242 12.21 -17.82 -7.23
CA GLU A 242 12.44 -19.24 -6.99
C GLU A 242 12.29 -19.63 -5.52
N THR A 243 12.76 -18.79 -4.59
CA THR A 243 12.81 -19.14 -3.17
C THR A 243 11.62 -18.63 -2.36
N HIS A 244 10.96 -17.54 -2.80
CA HIS A 244 9.85 -16.94 -2.06
C HIS A 244 8.52 -17.10 -2.79
N LYS A 245 8.40 -16.67 -4.06
CA LYS A 245 7.13 -16.74 -4.79
C LYS A 245 6.66 -18.18 -4.99
N HIS A 246 7.59 -19.12 -5.17
CA HIS A 246 7.30 -20.55 -5.29
C HIS A 246 6.72 -21.18 -4.01
N ALA A 247 6.63 -20.47 -2.89
CA ALA A 247 5.90 -20.94 -1.71
C ALA A 247 4.42 -21.27 -2.00
N GLY A 248 3.83 -20.64 -3.02
CA GLY A 248 2.46 -20.93 -3.51
C GLY A 248 2.39 -21.94 -4.64
N TYR A 249 3.48 -22.65 -4.94
CA TYR A 249 3.53 -23.63 -6.05
C TYR A 249 3.59 -25.06 -5.52
N GLY A 250 2.82 -25.97 -6.14
CA GLY A 250 2.84 -27.40 -5.84
C GLY A 250 1.54 -27.92 -5.23
N GLU A 251 1.55 -29.20 -4.89
CA GLU A 251 0.38 -29.88 -4.34
C GLU A 251 -0.04 -29.27 -2.99
N GLY A 252 -1.33 -29.03 -2.81
CA GLY A 252 -1.91 -28.44 -1.61
C GLY A 252 -1.66 -26.95 -1.43
N LYS A 253 -0.97 -26.29 -2.37
CA LYS A 253 -0.71 -24.85 -2.38
C LYS A 253 -1.72 -24.10 -3.23
N THR A 254 -1.92 -22.83 -2.91
CA THR A 254 -2.83 -21.93 -3.60
C THR A 254 -2.22 -20.54 -3.78
N PHE A 255 -2.89 -19.68 -4.55
CA PHE A 255 -2.53 -18.27 -4.67
C PHE A 255 -2.40 -17.54 -3.31
N ALA A 256 -3.07 -18.03 -2.26
CA ALA A 256 -2.99 -17.42 -0.93
C ALA A 256 -1.64 -17.65 -0.22
N ASP A 257 -0.87 -18.65 -0.67
CA ASP A 257 0.47 -18.95 -0.18
C ASP A 257 1.56 -18.13 -0.90
N ILE A 258 1.21 -17.40 -1.98
CA ILE A 258 2.16 -16.58 -2.73
C ILE A 258 2.43 -15.27 -1.96
N PRO A 259 3.67 -14.94 -1.59
CA PRO A 259 3.97 -13.66 -0.96
C PRO A 259 3.55 -12.47 -1.82
N ASN A 260 2.85 -11.52 -1.21
CA ASN A 260 2.32 -10.33 -1.89
C ASN A 260 3.38 -9.22 -1.94
N GLY A 261 3.79 -8.84 -3.13
CA GLY A 261 4.73 -7.75 -3.35
C GLY A 261 5.46 -7.87 -4.68
N ALA A 262 5.84 -6.75 -5.22
CA ALA A 262 6.55 -6.63 -6.48
C ALA A 262 7.73 -5.64 -6.35
N PRO A 263 8.86 -5.84 -7.06
CA PRO A 263 9.91 -4.84 -7.14
C PRO A 263 9.45 -3.66 -8.02
N GLY A 264 9.87 -2.44 -7.69
CA GLY A 264 9.46 -1.26 -8.46
C GLY A 264 10.38 -0.06 -8.32
N LEU A 265 11.28 -0.05 -7.33
CA LEU A 265 12.10 1.12 -7.00
C LEU A 265 12.98 1.58 -8.17
N GLU A 266 13.65 0.64 -8.85
CA GLU A 266 14.54 0.94 -9.97
C GLU A 266 13.78 1.46 -11.19
N ASN A 267 12.58 0.95 -11.43
CA ASN A 267 11.83 1.19 -12.67
C ASN A 267 10.85 2.36 -12.57
N ARG A 268 10.55 2.88 -11.38
CA ARG A 268 9.51 3.90 -11.19
C ARG A 268 9.70 5.10 -12.10
N ILE A 269 10.84 5.77 -12.02
CA ILE A 269 11.09 7.01 -12.77
C ILE A 269 11.09 6.78 -14.28
N PRO A 270 11.90 5.85 -14.85
CA PRO A 270 11.91 5.63 -16.29
C PRO A 270 10.57 5.15 -16.85
N VAL A 271 9.84 4.29 -16.14
CA VAL A 271 8.52 3.82 -16.60
C VAL A 271 7.49 4.94 -16.58
N VAL A 272 7.40 5.73 -15.50
CA VAL A 272 6.45 6.85 -15.44
C VAL A 272 6.80 7.92 -16.48
N TRP A 273 8.07 8.14 -16.77
CA TRP A 273 8.48 9.04 -17.85
C TRP A 273 7.99 8.54 -19.21
N THR A 274 8.30 7.28 -19.56
CA THR A 274 7.96 6.73 -20.86
C THR A 274 6.44 6.56 -21.03
N GLU A 275 5.77 5.96 -20.07
CA GLU A 275 4.33 5.67 -20.17
C GLU A 275 3.44 6.90 -19.91
N GLY A 276 3.93 7.84 -19.11
CA GLY A 276 3.20 9.03 -18.72
C GLY A 276 3.52 10.24 -19.59
N VAL A 277 4.78 10.67 -19.59
CA VAL A 277 5.18 11.92 -20.23
C VAL A 277 5.33 11.78 -21.74
N GLU A 278 6.08 10.79 -22.22
CA GLU A 278 6.30 10.59 -23.67
C GLU A 278 5.01 10.20 -24.40
N LYS A 279 4.14 9.41 -23.76
CA LYS A 279 2.82 9.09 -24.33
C LYS A 279 1.75 10.16 -24.09
N GLY A 280 2.11 11.31 -23.50
CA GLY A 280 1.23 12.47 -23.35
C GLY A 280 0.10 12.32 -22.33
N LYS A 281 0.16 11.30 -21.44
CA LYS A 281 -0.86 11.12 -20.37
C LYS A 281 -0.74 12.20 -19.31
N ILE A 282 0.48 12.61 -18.95
CA ILE A 282 0.78 13.69 -18.02
C ILE A 282 1.82 14.65 -18.62
N SER A 283 1.82 15.89 -18.17
CA SER A 283 2.83 16.86 -18.57
C SER A 283 4.15 16.66 -17.81
N ARG A 284 5.26 17.18 -18.37
CA ARG A 284 6.56 17.24 -17.65
C ARG A 284 6.44 17.93 -16.29
N LYS A 285 5.67 19.03 -16.24
CA LYS A 285 5.41 19.77 -14.99
C LYS A 285 4.68 18.91 -13.94
N LYS A 286 3.80 17.99 -14.38
CA LYS A 286 3.07 17.12 -13.48
C LYS A 286 3.92 15.94 -13.01
N PHE A 287 4.90 15.54 -13.81
CA PHE A 287 5.84 14.48 -13.47
C PHE A 287 6.81 14.90 -12.34
N VAL A 288 7.24 16.14 -12.32
CA VAL A 288 8.07 16.74 -11.26
C VAL A 288 7.20 17.25 -10.12
#